data_cae4f8f7e7a68bd01dbd4f0d46c00145
#
_entry.id   cae4f8f7e7a68bd01dbd4f0d46c00145
#
_cell.length_a   1.000
_cell.length_b   1.000
_cell.length_c   1.000
_cell.angle_alpha   90.00
_cell.angle_beta   90.00
_cell.angle_gamma   90.00
#
_symmetry.space_group_name_H-M   'P 1'
#
loop_
_entity.id
_entity.type
_entity.pdbx_description
1 polymer ?
#
loop_
_entity_poly.entity_id
_entity_poly.type
_entity_poly.pdbx_seq_one_letter_code
_entity_poly.pdbx_strand_id
1 'polypeptide(L)'
;NPVPFADFVTTTTHKTLRGPRGGVILCRDNTHEKALNSAIFPSLQGGPLMHVIAAKAVSFKEALEPAFKDYAKQVKINAAAMAEELVKRGLRIISGRTESHVFLVDLRSKNITGKAAEEALGKAHITVNKNAIPNDPEKPFVTSGIRIGTAAMTTRGFDEADARALANLVADVLENPADEATLARTAEAATALCTKNPVYGA
;
A
#
# COMPACT_ATOMS: atom_id res chain seq x y z
N ASN A 1 -16.80 -0.11 8.22
CA ASN A 1 -17.74 0.12 7.14
C ASN A 1 -18.38 1.51 7.28
N PRO A 2 -18.06 2.49 6.39
CA PRO A 2 -18.61 3.86 6.48
C PRO A 2 -20.03 4.00 5.93
N VAL A 3 -20.52 3.07 5.12
CA VAL A 3 -21.83 3.17 4.44
C VAL A 3 -22.99 3.49 5.36
N PRO A 4 -23.12 2.92 6.58
CA PRO A 4 -24.23 3.28 7.49
C PRO A 4 -24.18 4.71 8.02
N PHE A 5 -23.04 5.41 7.90
CA PHE A 5 -22.77 6.72 8.51
C PHE A 5 -22.61 7.85 7.49
N ALA A 6 -22.66 7.54 6.20
CA ALA A 6 -22.46 8.51 5.12
C ALA A 6 -23.53 8.35 4.04
N ASP A 7 -23.91 9.46 3.41
CA ASP A 7 -24.84 9.43 2.28
C ASP A 7 -24.14 8.89 1.02
N PHE A 8 -22.86 9.23 0.84
CA PHE A 8 -22.02 8.76 -0.25
C PHE A 8 -20.70 8.21 0.26
N VAL A 9 -20.30 7.07 -0.26
CA VAL A 9 -18.98 6.48 -0.02
C VAL A 9 -18.30 6.23 -1.36
N THR A 10 -17.11 6.77 -1.54
CA THR A 10 -16.30 6.54 -2.74
C THR A 10 -15.07 5.73 -2.40
N THR A 11 -14.68 4.84 -3.28
CA THR A 11 -13.44 4.07 -3.14
C THR A 11 -12.84 3.75 -4.50
N THR A 12 -11.55 3.42 -4.49
CA THR A 12 -10.87 2.85 -5.66
C THR A 12 -11.01 1.33 -5.65
N THR A 13 -11.08 0.74 -6.84
CA THR A 13 -11.16 -0.72 -6.98
C THR A 13 -9.79 -1.41 -7.06
N HIS A 14 -8.72 -0.67 -7.33
CA HIS A 14 -7.38 -1.18 -7.64
C HIS A 14 -6.37 -1.12 -6.48
N LYS A 15 -6.81 -0.88 -5.25
CA LYS A 15 -5.95 -0.89 -4.05
C LYS A 15 -6.24 -2.14 -3.21
N THR A 16 -6.71 -1.99 -1.99
CA THR A 16 -6.99 -3.13 -1.09
C THR A 16 -8.10 -4.05 -1.59
N LEU A 17 -9.02 -3.58 -2.46
CA LEU A 17 -9.99 -4.45 -3.13
C LEU A 17 -9.37 -5.36 -4.21
N ARG A 18 -8.12 -5.11 -4.60
CA ARG A 18 -7.34 -5.95 -5.52
C ARG A 18 -7.98 -6.14 -6.91
N GLY A 19 -8.82 -5.18 -7.31
CA GLY A 19 -9.54 -5.18 -8.58
C GLY A 19 -8.84 -4.37 -9.69
N PRO A 20 -9.52 -4.17 -10.82
CA PRO A 20 -9.02 -3.36 -11.93
C PRO A 20 -8.96 -1.89 -11.53
N ARG A 21 -8.17 -1.11 -12.28
CA ARG A 21 -8.08 0.34 -12.07
C ARG A 21 -9.43 1.00 -12.35
N GLY A 22 -9.94 1.72 -11.35
CA GLY A 22 -11.22 2.39 -11.41
C GLY A 22 -11.72 2.84 -10.04
N GLY A 23 -12.94 3.34 -10.00
CA GLY A 23 -13.63 3.76 -8.80
C GLY A 23 -15.04 3.16 -8.68
N VAL A 24 -15.60 3.31 -7.49
CA VAL A 24 -16.98 2.94 -7.17
C VAL A 24 -17.56 4.03 -6.26
N ILE A 25 -18.81 4.36 -6.48
CA ILE A 25 -19.62 5.23 -5.62
C ILE A 25 -20.74 4.37 -5.04
N LEU A 26 -20.89 4.40 -3.74
CA LEU A 26 -21.94 3.71 -3.00
C LEU A 26 -22.84 4.73 -2.34
N CYS A 27 -24.16 4.49 -2.35
CA CYS A 27 -25.15 5.24 -1.62
C CYS A 27 -25.84 4.33 -0.62
N ARG A 28 -26.31 4.92 0.48
CA ARG A 28 -27.07 4.18 1.49
C ARG A 28 -28.44 3.74 0.97
N ASP A 29 -29.04 4.54 0.11
CA ASP A 29 -30.34 4.31 -0.49
C ASP A 29 -30.38 4.83 -1.94
N ASN A 30 -31.51 4.66 -2.63
CA ASN A 30 -31.70 5.03 -4.03
C ASN A 30 -32.10 6.51 -4.26
N THR A 31 -32.16 7.32 -3.22
CA THR A 31 -32.61 8.72 -3.31
C THR A 31 -31.79 9.53 -4.34
N HIS A 32 -30.50 9.23 -4.42
CA HIS A 32 -29.55 9.96 -5.26
C HIS A 32 -29.15 9.21 -6.55
N GLU A 33 -29.70 8.02 -6.80
CA GLU A 33 -29.31 7.15 -7.91
C GLU A 33 -29.34 7.87 -9.26
N LYS A 34 -30.47 8.52 -9.59
CA LYS A 34 -30.62 9.23 -10.86
C LYS A 34 -29.63 10.38 -11.01
N ALA A 35 -29.39 11.14 -9.94
CA ALA A 35 -28.45 12.26 -9.97
C ALA A 35 -27.00 11.77 -10.16
N LEU A 36 -26.60 10.70 -9.47
CA LEU A 36 -25.27 10.11 -9.61
C LEU A 36 -25.04 9.52 -11.01
N ASN A 37 -26.00 8.76 -11.52
CA ASN A 37 -25.91 8.18 -12.85
C ASN A 37 -25.79 9.25 -13.93
N SER A 38 -26.60 10.34 -13.82
CA SER A 38 -26.54 11.46 -14.74
C SER A 38 -25.24 12.27 -14.62
N ALA A 39 -24.69 12.42 -13.41
CA ALA A 39 -23.42 13.10 -13.20
C ALA A 39 -22.25 12.32 -13.81
N ILE A 40 -22.29 10.99 -13.75
CA ILE A 40 -21.27 10.13 -14.37
C ILE A 40 -21.45 10.17 -15.89
N PHE A 41 -22.64 9.84 -16.39
CA PHE A 41 -22.93 9.82 -17.83
C PHE A 41 -24.29 10.48 -18.11
N PRO A 42 -24.37 11.45 -19.03
CA PRO A 42 -23.30 11.91 -19.95
C PRO A 42 -22.43 13.08 -19.42
N SER A 43 -22.56 13.51 -18.15
CA SER A 43 -21.96 14.78 -17.72
C SER A 43 -20.45 14.75 -17.64
N LEU A 44 -19.84 13.76 -16.95
CA LEU A 44 -18.40 13.71 -16.69
C LEU A 44 -17.67 12.66 -17.54
N GLN A 45 -18.35 11.57 -17.90
CA GLN A 45 -17.77 10.43 -18.64
C GLN A 45 -18.58 10.16 -19.91
N GLY A 46 -17.97 9.40 -20.83
CA GLY A 46 -18.58 8.91 -22.06
C GLY A 46 -18.76 7.39 -22.03
N GLY A 47 -18.50 6.72 -23.16
CA GLY A 47 -18.65 5.28 -23.29
C GLY A 47 -17.85 4.50 -22.25
N PRO A 48 -18.47 3.57 -21.51
CA PRO A 48 -17.80 2.84 -20.44
C PRO A 48 -16.83 1.78 -20.97
N LEU A 49 -15.75 1.55 -20.24
CA LEU A 49 -14.82 0.46 -20.51
C LEU A 49 -15.41 -0.87 -19.98
N MET A 50 -16.12 -1.60 -20.81
CA MET A 50 -16.87 -2.79 -20.41
C MET A 50 -15.98 -3.90 -19.85
N HIS A 51 -14.75 -4.07 -20.35
CA HIS A 51 -13.78 -5.01 -19.79
C HIS A 51 -13.38 -4.67 -18.34
N VAL A 52 -13.29 -3.37 -18.00
CA VAL A 52 -13.05 -2.93 -16.62
C VAL A 52 -14.26 -3.20 -15.74
N ILE A 53 -15.49 -2.98 -16.24
CA ILE A 53 -16.72 -3.28 -15.49
C ILE A 53 -16.83 -4.79 -15.24
N ALA A 54 -16.56 -5.63 -16.22
CA ALA A 54 -16.52 -7.08 -16.06
C ALA A 54 -15.47 -7.51 -15.03
N ALA A 55 -14.26 -6.93 -15.09
CA ALA A 55 -13.21 -7.20 -14.11
C ALA A 55 -13.59 -6.73 -12.70
N LYS A 56 -14.31 -5.60 -12.54
CA LYS A 56 -14.87 -5.20 -11.23
C LYS A 56 -15.86 -6.23 -10.68
N ALA A 57 -16.73 -6.78 -11.52
CA ALA A 57 -17.68 -7.79 -11.10
C ALA A 57 -16.98 -9.04 -10.57
N VAL A 58 -15.93 -9.51 -11.25
CA VAL A 58 -15.09 -10.62 -10.79
C VAL A 58 -14.43 -10.29 -9.45
N SER A 59 -13.78 -9.12 -9.36
CA SER A 59 -13.13 -8.67 -8.13
C SER A 59 -14.10 -8.58 -6.94
N PHE A 60 -15.31 -8.09 -7.15
CA PHE A 60 -16.30 -8.00 -6.09
C PHE A 60 -16.82 -9.37 -5.67
N LYS A 61 -16.96 -10.31 -6.61
CA LYS A 61 -17.29 -11.69 -6.29
C LYS A 61 -16.21 -12.34 -5.43
N GLU A 62 -14.93 -12.19 -5.80
CA GLU A 62 -13.81 -12.66 -5.00
C GLU A 62 -13.78 -12.02 -3.60
N ALA A 63 -14.09 -10.72 -3.50
CA ALA A 63 -14.12 -10.00 -2.23
C ALA A 63 -15.24 -10.47 -1.28
N LEU A 64 -16.26 -11.18 -1.77
CA LEU A 64 -17.30 -11.80 -0.96
C LEU A 64 -16.88 -13.17 -0.38
N GLU A 65 -15.84 -13.79 -0.93
CA GLU A 65 -15.38 -15.10 -0.48
C GLU A 65 -14.67 -15.02 0.88
N PRO A 66 -14.75 -16.08 1.71
CA PRO A 66 -14.05 -16.15 2.99
C PRO A 66 -12.54 -15.90 2.87
N ALA A 67 -11.91 -16.42 1.83
CA ALA A 67 -10.47 -16.24 1.56
C ALA A 67 -10.05 -14.77 1.46
N PHE A 68 -10.94 -13.87 1.01
CA PHE A 68 -10.63 -12.45 0.98
C PHE A 68 -10.56 -11.83 2.39
N LYS A 69 -11.33 -12.34 3.35
CA LYS A 69 -11.26 -11.92 4.76
C LYS A 69 -9.92 -12.33 5.37
N ASP A 70 -9.45 -13.54 5.06
CA ASP A 70 -8.15 -14.03 5.52
C ASP A 70 -7.01 -13.20 4.92
N TYR A 71 -7.08 -12.90 3.62
CA TYR A 71 -6.17 -11.97 2.96
C TYR A 71 -6.16 -10.59 3.64
N ALA A 72 -7.31 -9.98 3.86
CA ALA A 72 -7.40 -8.66 4.50
C ALA A 72 -6.86 -8.65 5.93
N LYS A 73 -7.06 -9.73 6.67
CA LYS A 73 -6.48 -9.94 8.01
C LYS A 73 -4.95 -10.04 7.93
N GLN A 74 -4.43 -10.84 7.00
CA GLN A 74 -2.99 -11.01 6.81
C GLN A 74 -2.31 -9.69 6.39
N VAL A 75 -2.96 -8.88 5.55
CA VAL A 75 -2.47 -7.53 5.19
C VAL A 75 -2.22 -6.67 6.43
N LYS A 76 -3.13 -6.70 7.39
CA LYS A 76 -2.99 -5.95 8.66
C LYS A 76 -1.90 -6.53 9.56
N ILE A 77 -1.81 -7.86 9.65
CA ILE A 77 -0.76 -8.55 10.42
C ILE A 77 0.60 -8.16 9.87
N ASN A 78 0.80 -8.26 8.56
CA ASN A 78 2.05 -7.90 7.91
C ASN A 78 2.41 -6.41 8.12
N ALA A 79 1.42 -5.50 8.07
CA ALA A 79 1.66 -4.09 8.31
C ALA A 79 2.11 -3.82 9.75
N ALA A 80 1.44 -4.43 10.73
CA ALA A 80 1.82 -4.32 12.13
C ALA A 80 3.22 -4.89 12.39
N ALA A 81 3.52 -6.08 11.86
CA ALA A 81 4.82 -6.73 11.99
C ALA A 81 5.96 -5.89 11.41
N MET A 82 5.78 -5.33 10.21
CA MET A 82 6.77 -4.43 9.60
C MET A 82 6.96 -3.16 10.45
N ALA A 83 5.88 -2.53 10.88
CA ALA A 83 5.95 -1.32 11.71
C ALA A 83 6.69 -1.57 13.03
N GLU A 84 6.38 -2.66 13.73
CA GLU A 84 7.06 -3.06 14.96
C GLU A 84 8.56 -3.29 14.73
N GLU A 85 8.92 -3.98 13.64
CA GLU A 85 10.31 -4.27 13.34
C GLU A 85 11.11 -3.01 13.02
N LEU A 86 10.53 -2.08 12.27
CA LEU A 86 11.15 -0.79 11.99
C LEU A 86 11.31 0.07 13.26
N VAL A 87 10.37 -0.02 14.22
CA VAL A 87 10.52 0.63 15.53
C VAL A 87 11.72 0.05 16.31
N LYS A 88 11.92 -1.27 16.31
CA LYS A 88 13.10 -1.91 16.93
C LYS A 88 14.42 -1.43 16.30
N ARG A 89 14.39 -1.09 15.00
CA ARG A 89 15.51 -0.53 14.26
C ARG A 89 15.67 0.99 14.45
N GLY A 90 14.94 1.59 15.41
CA GLY A 90 15.06 3.01 15.76
C GLY A 90 14.35 3.97 14.80
N LEU A 91 13.44 3.50 13.99
CA LEU A 91 12.60 4.31 13.11
C LEU A 91 11.28 4.67 13.82
N ARG A 92 10.79 5.87 13.59
CA ARG A 92 9.52 6.32 14.15
C ARG A 92 8.36 6.05 13.18
N ILE A 93 7.39 5.29 13.63
CA ILE A 93 6.11 5.14 12.89
C ILE A 93 5.19 6.29 13.30
N ILE A 94 4.62 6.99 12.32
CA ILE A 94 3.60 8.01 12.59
C ILE A 94 2.39 7.32 13.23
N SER A 95 1.85 7.92 14.30
CA SER A 95 0.82 7.35 15.19
C SER A 95 1.33 6.20 16.09
N GLY A 96 2.64 5.89 16.08
CA GLY A 96 3.25 4.84 16.90
C GLY A 96 2.95 3.40 16.46
N ARG A 97 1.89 3.16 15.72
CA ARG A 97 1.43 1.86 15.25
C ARG A 97 0.60 1.99 13.98
N THR A 98 0.24 0.85 13.38
CA THR A 98 -0.78 0.80 12.32
C THR A 98 -1.85 -0.23 12.61
N GLU A 99 -3.08 0.08 12.22
CA GLU A 99 -4.25 -0.82 12.25
C GLU A 99 -4.84 -1.01 10.84
N SER A 100 -4.09 -0.58 9.82
CA SER A 100 -4.50 -0.64 8.42
C SER A 100 -3.47 -1.37 7.56
N HIS A 101 -3.61 -1.28 6.25
CA HIS A 101 -2.72 -1.85 5.25
C HIS A 101 -1.48 -0.99 4.96
N VAL A 102 -1.36 0.17 5.58
CA VAL A 102 -0.36 1.19 5.25
C VAL A 102 0.08 1.93 6.50
N PHE A 103 1.31 2.41 6.50
CA PHE A 103 1.84 3.27 7.56
C PHE A 103 2.89 4.24 7.00
N LEU A 104 3.14 5.30 7.75
CA LEU A 104 4.16 6.30 7.45
C LEU A 104 5.35 6.13 8.40
N VAL A 105 6.54 6.24 7.84
CA VAL A 105 7.82 6.19 8.57
C VAL A 105 8.44 7.58 8.54
N ASP A 106 8.75 8.11 9.71
CA ASP A 106 9.52 9.35 9.87
C ASP A 106 11.01 9.04 9.78
N LEU A 107 11.69 9.64 8.84
CA LEU A 107 13.11 9.38 8.53
C LEU A 107 14.07 10.36 9.18
N ARG A 108 13.58 11.37 9.91
CA ARG A 108 14.42 12.42 10.52
C ARG A 108 15.43 11.86 11.50
N SER A 109 15.11 10.75 12.21
CA SER A 109 16.03 10.08 13.13
C SER A 109 17.24 9.44 12.42
N LYS A 110 17.16 9.21 11.12
CA LYS A 110 18.24 8.66 10.29
C LYS A 110 18.91 9.74 9.42
N ASN A 111 18.51 11.01 9.53
CA ASN A 111 19.01 12.14 8.72
C ASN A 111 18.94 11.90 7.21
N ILE A 112 17.90 11.23 6.74
CA ILE A 112 17.65 10.95 5.32
C ILE A 112 16.31 11.55 4.91
N THR A 113 16.23 12.11 3.70
CA THR A 113 14.97 12.62 3.15
C THR A 113 14.13 11.50 2.53
N GLY A 114 12.81 11.72 2.43
CA GLY A 114 11.92 10.77 1.76
C GLY A 114 12.35 10.49 0.31
N LYS A 115 12.81 11.53 -0.41
CA LYS A 115 13.32 11.38 -1.78
C LYS A 115 14.55 10.47 -1.85
N ALA A 116 15.55 10.71 -1.00
CA ALA A 116 16.76 9.89 -0.99
C ALA A 116 16.45 8.43 -0.58
N ALA A 117 15.54 8.22 0.38
CA ALA A 117 15.09 6.90 0.79
C ALA A 117 14.34 6.15 -0.33
N GLU A 118 13.43 6.84 -1.05
CA GLU A 118 12.72 6.27 -2.20
C GLU A 118 13.70 5.82 -3.30
N GLU A 119 14.71 6.65 -3.60
CA GLU A 119 15.73 6.34 -4.60
C GLU A 119 16.63 5.17 -4.18
N ALA A 120 17.11 5.14 -2.94
CA ALA A 120 17.96 4.08 -2.42
C ALA A 120 17.23 2.72 -2.33
N LEU A 121 16.00 2.72 -1.78
CA LEU A 121 15.16 1.53 -1.72
C LEU A 121 14.78 1.02 -3.11
N GLY A 122 14.54 1.93 -4.07
CA GLY A 122 14.29 1.55 -5.47
C GLY A 122 15.47 0.79 -6.10
N LYS A 123 16.71 1.23 -5.85
CA LYS A 123 17.92 0.50 -6.28
C LYS A 123 18.03 -0.88 -5.64
N ALA A 124 17.54 -1.03 -4.40
CA ALA A 124 17.47 -2.30 -3.68
C ALA A 124 16.23 -3.14 -4.02
N HIS A 125 15.53 -2.86 -5.11
CA HIS A 125 14.31 -3.54 -5.58
C HIS A 125 13.13 -3.48 -4.60
N ILE A 126 13.10 -2.49 -3.71
CA ILE A 126 12.02 -2.26 -2.75
C ILE A 126 11.30 -0.96 -3.11
N THR A 127 10.06 -1.08 -3.57
CA THR A 127 9.26 0.09 -3.97
C THR A 127 8.51 0.68 -2.78
N VAL A 128 8.78 1.95 -2.48
CA VAL A 128 8.05 2.76 -1.52
C VAL A 128 7.68 4.11 -2.16
N ASN A 129 6.91 4.92 -1.46
CA ASN A 129 6.66 6.29 -1.89
C ASN A 129 7.22 7.27 -0.84
N LYS A 130 7.97 8.29 -1.28
CA LYS A 130 8.22 9.43 -0.41
C LYS A 130 6.89 10.05 0.00
N ASN A 131 6.77 10.49 1.23
CA ASN A 131 5.53 11.01 1.79
C ASN A 131 5.81 12.06 2.87
N ALA A 132 5.09 13.17 2.81
CA ALA A 132 5.14 14.14 3.88
C ALA A 132 4.62 13.54 5.20
N ILE A 133 5.24 13.93 6.30
CA ILE A 133 4.79 13.61 7.66
C ILE A 133 4.04 14.79 8.26
N PRO A 134 3.28 14.62 9.34
CA PRO A 134 2.65 15.74 10.04
C PRO A 134 3.69 16.79 10.46
N ASN A 135 3.44 18.06 10.12
CA ASN A 135 4.35 19.19 10.34
C ASN A 135 5.73 18.97 9.70
N ASP A 136 5.75 18.46 8.48
CA ASP A 136 6.97 18.17 7.73
C ASP A 136 7.76 19.47 7.50
N PRO A 137 9.04 19.55 7.89
CA PRO A 137 9.89 20.72 7.62
C PRO A 137 10.35 20.80 6.16
N GLU A 138 10.27 19.69 5.41
CA GLU A 138 10.74 19.61 4.04
C GLU A 138 9.65 20.01 3.02
N LYS A 139 10.09 20.41 1.82
CA LYS A 139 9.19 20.71 0.72
C LYS A 139 8.47 19.45 0.22
N PRO A 140 7.26 19.56 -0.38
CA PRO A 140 6.47 18.41 -0.83
C PRO A 140 7.16 17.45 -1.78
N PHE A 141 8.16 17.93 -2.56
CA PHE A 141 8.92 17.09 -3.50
C PHE A 141 10.13 16.38 -2.86
N VAL A 142 10.48 16.73 -1.62
CA VAL A 142 11.59 16.13 -0.86
C VAL A 142 11.06 15.21 0.23
N THR A 143 10.21 15.73 1.10
CA THR A 143 9.57 15.09 2.26
C THR A 143 10.54 14.53 3.32
N SER A 144 10.05 14.30 4.51
CA SER A 144 10.84 13.71 5.61
C SER A 144 10.43 12.29 5.94
N GLY A 145 9.54 11.68 5.14
CA GLY A 145 9.05 10.35 5.39
C GLY A 145 8.86 9.51 4.13
N ILE A 146 8.57 8.24 4.36
CA ILE A 146 8.12 7.30 3.35
C ILE A 146 6.82 6.63 3.76
N ARG A 147 6.05 6.17 2.79
CA ARG A 147 4.84 5.38 2.99
C ARG A 147 5.07 3.95 2.53
N ILE A 148 4.78 3.01 3.41
CA ILE A 148 4.88 1.58 3.15
C ILE A 148 3.49 0.97 3.24
N GLY A 149 3.13 0.13 2.26
CA GLY A 149 1.88 -0.62 2.22
C GLY A 149 2.13 -2.11 1.99
N THR A 150 1.31 -2.96 2.60
CA THR A 150 1.54 -4.40 2.62
C THR A 150 0.59 -5.22 1.75
N ALA A 151 -0.39 -4.58 1.08
CA ALA A 151 -1.38 -5.28 0.27
C ALA A 151 -0.74 -6.08 -0.88
N ALA A 152 0.23 -5.49 -1.59
CA ALA A 152 0.88 -6.14 -2.74
C ALA A 152 1.74 -7.36 -2.31
N MET A 153 2.54 -7.22 -1.25
CA MET A 153 3.35 -8.34 -0.75
C MET A 153 2.47 -9.47 -0.19
N THR A 154 1.37 -9.14 0.48
CA THR A 154 0.41 -10.15 0.99
C THR A 154 -0.28 -10.88 -0.17
N THR A 155 -0.60 -10.19 -1.29
CA THR A 155 -1.11 -10.83 -2.50
C THR A 155 -0.12 -11.85 -3.07
N ARG A 156 1.18 -11.62 -2.93
CA ARG A 156 2.22 -12.58 -3.30
C ARG A 156 2.30 -13.79 -2.37
N GLY A 157 1.73 -13.73 -1.18
CA GLY A 157 1.77 -14.79 -0.18
C GLY A 157 2.74 -14.55 0.98
N PHE A 158 3.29 -13.35 1.13
CA PHE A 158 4.14 -13.00 2.27
C PHE A 158 3.38 -13.18 3.57
N ASP A 159 4.00 -13.86 4.51
CA ASP A 159 3.55 -14.00 5.88
C ASP A 159 4.20 -12.97 6.82
N GLU A 160 3.97 -13.10 8.12
CA GLU A 160 4.54 -12.21 9.14
C GLU A 160 6.08 -12.30 9.20
N ALA A 161 6.66 -13.50 9.02
CA ALA A 161 8.11 -13.68 9.03
C ALA A 161 8.77 -13.01 7.82
N ASP A 162 8.19 -13.17 6.64
CA ASP A 162 8.62 -12.49 5.41
C ASP A 162 8.50 -10.95 5.56
N ALA A 163 7.43 -10.48 6.21
CA ALA A 163 7.21 -9.05 6.47
C ALA A 163 8.29 -8.47 7.40
N ARG A 164 8.65 -9.18 8.47
CA ARG A 164 9.74 -8.79 9.37
C ARG A 164 11.10 -8.82 8.67
N ALA A 165 11.36 -9.84 7.85
CA ALA A 165 12.58 -9.91 7.05
C ALA A 165 12.68 -8.71 6.10
N LEU A 166 11.61 -8.39 5.37
CA LEU A 166 11.58 -7.22 4.48
C LEU A 166 11.76 -5.90 5.25
N ALA A 167 11.19 -5.76 6.44
CA ALA A 167 11.38 -4.57 7.27
C ALA A 167 12.86 -4.37 7.66
N ASN A 168 13.58 -5.45 7.98
CA ASN A 168 15.02 -5.39 8.25
C ASN A 168 15.82 -4.96 7.02
N LEU A 169 15.49 -5.49 5.84
CA LEU A 169 16.12 -5.06 4.57
C LEU A 169 15.88 -3.56 4.30
N VAL A 170 14.65 -3.07 4.56
CA VAL A 170 14.34 -1.63 4.47
C VAL A 170 15.23 -0.83 5.43
N ALA A 171 15.35 -1.26 6.69
CA ALA A 171 16.17 -0.57 7.69
C ALA A 171 17.66 -0.55 7.32
N ASP A 172 18.21 -1.65 6.80
CA ASP A 172 19.61 -1.74 6.35
C ASP A 172 19.93 -0.69 5.28
N VAL A 173 19.04 -0.54 4.29
CA VAL A 173 19.17 0.50 3.25
C VAL A 173 19.06 1.90 3.83
N LEU A 174 18.10 2.14 4.74
CA LEU A 174 17.92 3.47 5.35
C LEU A 174 19.09 3.89 6.25
N GLU A 175 19.82 2.93 6.82
CA GLU A 175 21.03 3.17 7.61
C GLU A 175 22.26 3.46 6.71
N ASN A 176 22.31 2.88 5.51
CA ASN A 176 23.44 2.98 4.60
C ASN A 176 22.98 3.22 3.15
N PRO A 177 22.29 4.35 2.88
CA PRO A 177 21.58 4.56 1.59
C PRO A 177 22.51 4.76 0.39
N ALA A 178 23.81 5.03 0.61
CA ALA A 178 24.82 5.22 -0.43
C ALA A 178 25.82 4.04 -0.54
N ASP A 179 25.70 3.03 0.32
CA ASP A 179 26.59 1.86 0.27
C ASP A 179 26.13 0.85 -0.78
N GLU A 180 26.85 0.82 -1.90
CA GLU A 180 26.55 -0.06 -3.04
C GLU A 180 26.52 -1.55 -2.65
N ALA A 181 27.37 -1.99 -1.70
CA ALA A 181 27.38 -3.38 -1.25
C ALA A 181 26.11 -3.74 -0.47
N THR A 182 25.63 -2.84 0.39
CA THR A 182 24.35 -2.99 1.09
C THR A 182 23.19 -2.99 0.12
N LEU A 183 23.17 -2.07 -0.86
CA LEU A 183 22.11 -2.02 -1.88
C LEU A 183 22.05 -3.31 -2.70
N ALA A 184 23.19 -3.81 -3.17
CA ALA A 184 23.26 -5.05 -3.95
C ALA A 184 22.79 -6.27 -3.14
N ARG A 185 23.31 -6.46 -1.92
CA ARG A 185 22.90 -7.55 -1.03
C ARG A 185 21.40 -7.50 -0.72
N THR A 186 20.86 -6.29 -0.48
CA THR A 186 19.45 -6.11 -0.19
C THR A 186 18.59 -6.42 -1.43
N ALA A 187 19.01 -6.01 -2.62
CA ALA A 187 18.32 -6.32 -3.87
C ALA A 187 18.25 -7.84 -4.12
N GLU A 188 19.33 -8.58 -3.87
CA GLU A 188 19.37 -10.04 -3.95
C GLU A 188 18.38 -10.67 -2.96
N ALA A 189 18.40 -10.24 -1.69
CA ALA A 189 17.53 -10.76 -0.65
C ALA A 189 16.05 -10.45 -0.93
N ALA A 190 15.71 -9.23 -1.38
CA ALA A 190 14.36 -8.86 -1.77
C ALA A 190 13.87 -9.68 -2.97
N THR A 191 14.75 -9.93 -3.94
CA THR A 191 14.48 -10.79 -5.09
C THR A 191 14.21 -12.22 -4.65
N ALA A 192 14.98 -12.75 -3.72
CA ALA A 192 14.80 -14.11 -3.16
C ALA A 192 13.44 -14.25 -2.46
N LEU A 193 13.04 -13.26 -1.65
CA LEU A 193 11.72 -13.24 -1.03
C LEU A 193 10.60 -13.23 -2.10
N CYS A 194 10.76 -12.47 -3.17
CA CYS A 194 9.81 -12.42 -4.27
C CYS A 194 9.76 -13.71 -5.08
N THR A 195 10.88 -14.41 -5.23
CA THR A 195 10.98 -15.71 -5.93
C THR A 195 10.31 -16.82 -5.11
N LYS A 196 10.50 -16.80 -3.79
CA LYS A 196 9.77 -17.70 -2.86
C LYS A 196 8.25 -17.50 -2.96
N ASN A 197 7.82 -16.27 -3.21
CA ASN A 197 6.41 -15.86 -3.23
C ASN A 197 6.05 -15.24 -4.61
N PRO A 198 5.90 -16.03 -5.68
CA PRO A 198 5.60 -15.52 -7.02
C PRO A 198 4.17 -14.96 -7.10
N VAL A 199 3.97 -13.91 -7.91
CA VAL A 199 2.61 -13.30 -8.11
C VAL A 199 1.67 -14.27 -8.81
N TYR A 200 2.18 -14.97 -9.80
CA TYR A 200 1.45 -16.00 -10.54
C TYR A 200 2.05 -17.34 -10.16
N GLY A 201 1.21 -18.28 -9.73
CA GLY A 201 1.64 -19.65 -9.46
C GLY A 201 2.29 -20.28 -10.71
N ALA A 202 3.30 -21.09 -10.48
CA ALA A 202 3.89 -21.92 -11.52
C ALA A 202 2.90 -23.00 -11.97
#